data_39ac39cbefc32f0a300417d63f79e0aa
#
_entry.id   39ac39cbefc32f0a300417d63f79e0aa
#
_cell.length_a   1.000
_cell.length_b   1.000
_cell.length_c   1.000
_cell.angle_alpha   90.00
_cell.angle_beta   90.00
_cell.angle_gamma   90.00
#
_symmetry.space_group_name_H-M   'P 1'
#
loop_
_entity.id
_entity.type
_entity.pdbx_description
1 polymer ?
#
loop_
_entity_poly.entity_id
_entity_poly.type
_entity_poly.pdbx_seq_one_letter_code
_entity_poly.pdbx_strand_id
1 'polypeptide(L)'
;MKSKFQKIKGTYDILPPESKKWNTAISILQSLSEQFGYEEIKTPIIENIDLFKQNIGYETDVSKEMFSWEDPSGNQLVLKPEMTAPVVRAYIESGFFRSKPLCKLFYIDALFRREKPQKGRQRQFHQFGIEALGSSEVEQDVEVILLATKILCHLG
;
A
#
# COMPACT_ATOMS: atom_id res chain seq x y z
N MET A 1 -6.55 28.20 23.50
CA MET A 1 -6.84 27.01 24.31
C MET A 1 -6.24 25.77 23.66
N LYS A 2 -5.48 24.93 24.36
CA LYS A 2 -5.05 23.63 23.81
C LYS A 2 -6.26 22.69 23.86
N SER A 3 -6.62 22.07 22.74
CA SER A 3 -7.70 21.08 22.69
C SER A 3 -7.39 19.91 23.63
N LYS A 4 -8.41 19.40 24.33
CA LYS A 4 -8.33 18.19 25.15
C LYS A 4 -7.99 16.97 24.32
N PHE A 5 -8.41 16.96 23.05
CA PHE A 5 -8.20 15.88 22.09
C PHE A 5 -7.20 16.34 21.05
N GLN A 6 -6.16 15.56 20.83
CA GLN A 6 -5.11 15.81 19.85
C GLN A 6 -4.88 14.55 19.03
N LYS A 7 -4.42 14.72 17.80
CA LYS A 7 -4.01 13.59 16.96
C LYS A 7 -2.90 12.76 17.61
N ILE A 8 -2.88 11.48 17.33
CA ILE A 8 -1.87 10.56 17.82
C ILE A 8 -0.52 10.92 17.18
N LYS A 9 0.57 10.87 17.96
CA LYS A 9 1.92 11.11 17.46
C LYS A 9 2.25 10.12 16.34
N GLY A 10 2.67 10.63 15.19
CA GLY A 10 2.96 9.84 13.98
C GLY A 10 1.74 9.68 13.06
N THR A 11 0.67 10.46 13.29
CA THR A 11 -0.44 10.65 12.34
C THR A 11 -0.59 12.14 12.04
N TYR A 12 -1.25 12.47 10.93
CA TYR A 12 -1.49 13.85 10.53
C TYR A 12 -2.82 13.99 9.80
N ASP A 13 -3.39 15.19 9.89
CA ASP A 13 -4.58 15.56 9.15
C ASP A 13 -4.14 16.24 7.84
N ILE A 14 -4.78 15.88 6.73
CA ILE A 14 -4.56 16.54 5.45
C ILE A 14 -5.70 17.55 5.27
N LEU A 15 -5.42 18.82 5.57
CA LEU A 15 -6.39 19.91 5.53
C LEU A 15 -6.23 20.77 4.26
N PRO A 16 -7.25 21.53 3.85
CA PRO A 16 -7.07 22.54 2.81
C PRO A 16 -6.03 23.60 3.23
N PRO A 17 -5.19 24.08 2.28
CA PRO A 17 -5.16 23.77 0.86
C PRO A 17 -4.41 22.49 0.49
N GLU A 18 -3.74 21.82 1.43
CA GLU A 18 -2.87 20.67 1.18
C GLU A 18 -3.65 19.48 0.58
N SER A 19 -4.91 19.30 1.00
CA SER A 19 -5.79 18.26 0.43
C SER A 19 -6.03 18.41 -1.07
N LYS A 20 -5.96 19.63 -1.62
CA LYS A 20 -6.05 19.84 -3.08
C LYS A 20 -4.83 19.28 -3.81
N LYS A 21 -3.61 19.55 -3.29
CA LYS A 21 -2.38 19.01 -3.86
C LYS A 21 -2.37 17.49 -3.79
N TRP A 22 -2.85 16.95 -2.65
CA TRP A 22 -3.00 15.53 -2.45
C TRP A 22 -3.89 14.88 -3.53
N ASN A 23 -5.08 15.44 -3.76
CA ASN A 23 -6.01 14.96 -4.78
C ASN A 23 -5.42 15.07 -6.19
N THR A 24 -4.68 16.15 -6.49
CA THR A 24 -3.99 16.30 -7.78
C THR A 24 -2.94 15.18 -7.97
N ALA A 25 -2.14 14.89 -6.96
CA ALA A 25 -1.16 13.81 -7.02
C ALA A 25 -1.84 12.44 -7.24
N ILE A 26 -2.91 12.14 -6.49
CA ILE A 26 -3.72 10.92 -6.67
C ILE A 26 -4.22 10.80 -8.11
N SER A 27 -4.79 11.88 -8.68
CA SER A 27 -5.32 11.88 -10.04
C SER A 27 -4.22 11.60 -11.09
N ILE A 28 -3.01 12.13 -10.89
CA ILE A 28 -1.86 11.87 -11.77
C ILE A 28 -1.46 10.39 -11.68
N LEU A 29 -1.29 9.85 -10.47
CA LEU A 29 -0.93 8.46 -10.23
C LEU A 29 -1.93 7.50 -10.88
N GLN A 30 -3.23 7.73 -10.66
CA GLN A 30 -4.30 6.94 -11.22
C GLN A 30 -4.30 7.00 -12.76
N SER A 31 -4.33 8.20 -13.34
CA SER A 31 -4.40 8.38 -14.80
C SER A 31 -3.20 7.74 -15.52
N LEU A 32 -1.98 7.88 -14.98
CA LEU A 32 -0.80 7.28 -15.59
C LEU A 32 -0.82 5.75 -15.46
N SER A 33 -1.25 5.21 -14.33
CA SER A 33 -1.37 3.75 -14.15
C SER A 33 -2.37 3.15 -15.14
N GLU A 34 -3.54 3.77 -15.29
CA GLU A 34 -4.57 3.35 -16.23
C GLU A 34 -4.09 3.43 -17.69
N GLN A 35 -3.32 4.46 -18.08
CA GLN A 35 -2.71 4.56 -19.42
C GLN A 35 -1.73 3.44 -19.72
N PHE A 36 -1.08 2.87 -18.70
CA PHE A 36 -0.22 1.70 -18.84
C PHE A 36 -0.98 0.37 -18.70
N GLY A 37 -2.32 0.42 -18.57
CA GLY A 37 -3.19 -0.75 -18.48
C GLY A 37 -3.21 -1.41 -17.10
N TYR A 38 -2.83 -0.70 -16.04
CA TYR A 38 -3.02 -1.15 -14.66
C TYR A 38 -4.43 -0.85 -14.18
N GLU A 39 -5.05 -1.80 -13.50
CA GLU A 39 -6.37 -1.68 -12.87
C GLU A 39 -6.21 -1.41 -11.36
N GLU A 40 -7.06 -0.55 -10.78
CA GLU A 40 -7.00 -0.27 -9.34
C GLU A 40 -7.44 -1.48 -8.52
N ILE A 41 -6.66 -1.81 -7.49
CA ILE A 41 -7.05 -2.77 -6.46
C ILE A 41 -7.15 -2.09 -5.09
N LYS A 42 -8.19 -2.45 -4.34
CA LYS A 42 -8.36 -2.07 -2.93
C LYS A 42 -8.47 -3.34 -2.09
N THR A 43 -7.65 -3.44 -1.06
CA THR A 43 -7.67 -4.55 -0.11
C THR A 43 -8.17 -4.08 1.26
N PRO A 44 -8.68 -4.96 2.11
CA PRO A 44 -9.01 -4.62 3.48
C PRO A 44 -7.84 -3.96 4.21
N ILE A 45 -8.15 -3.09 5.17
CA ILE A 45 -7.14 -2.49 6.05
C ILE A 45 -6.67 -3.50 7.10
N ILE A 46 -7.58 -4.39 7.52
CA ILE A 46 -7.35 -5.43 8.52
C ILE A 46 -7.10 -6.74 7.80
N GLU A 47 -6.01 -7.40 8.14
CA GLU A 47 -5.61 -8.70 7.60
C GLU A 47 -5.25 -9.67 8.73
N ASN A 48 -5.16 -10.96 8.42
CA ASN A 48 -4.58 -11.92 9.33
C ASN A 48 -3.06 -11.71 9.41
N ILE A 49 -2.50 -11.72 10.61
CA ILE A 49 -1.07 -11.47 10.84
C ILE A 49 -0.17 -12.49 10.13
N ASP A 50 -0.64 -13.71 9.93
CA ASP A 50 0.14 -14.79 9.31
C ASP A 50 0.45 -14.52 7.84
N LEU A 51 -0.39 -13.71 7.16
CA LEU A 51 -0.13 -13.25 5.80
C LEU A 51 1.23 -12.54 5.69
N PHE A 52 1.59 -11.76 6.70
CA PHE A 52 2.84 -11.00 6.70
C PHE A 52 4.01 -11.79 7.28
N LYS A 53 3.78 -12.63 8.31
CA LYS A 53 4.83 -13.45 8.92
C LYS A 53 5.44 -14.44 7.94
N GLN A 54 4.62 -15.05 7.08
CA GLN A 54 5.09 -16.04 6.09
C GLN A 54 5.95 -15.41 4.99
N ASN A 55 5.64 -14.17 4.58
CA ASN A 55 6.28 -13.53 3.44
C ASN A 55 7.48 -12.65 3.82
N ILE A 56 7.48 -12.06 5.02
CA ILE A 56 8.48 -11.09 5.46
C ILE A 56 9.56 -11.76 6.36
N GLY A 57 9.29 -12.97 6.87
CA GLY A 57 10.13 -13.64 7.87
C GLY A 57 9.90 -13.11 9.30
N TYR A 58 10.12 -13.99 10.28
CA TYR A 58 9.81 -13.71 11.70
C TYR A 58 10.72 -12.64 12.35
N GLU A 59 11.83 -12.27 11.72
CA GLU A 59 12.87 -11.41 12.31
C GLU A 59 13.05 -10.05 11.63
N THR A 60 12.20 -9.70 10.65
CA THR A 60 12.33 -8.40 9.98
C THR A 60 11.79 -7.26 10.85
N ASP A 61 12.31 -6.06 10.64
CA ASP A 61 11.86 -4.86 11.34
C ASP A 61 10.35 -4.61 11.12
N VAL A 62 9.83 -4.95 9.94
CA VAL A 62 8.39 -4.81 9.64
C VAL A 62 7.53 -5.70 10.53
N SER A 63 7.95 -6.94 10.84
CA SER A 63 7.19 -7.84 11.73
C SER A 63 7.11 -7.32 13.17
N LYS A 64 8.14 -6.60 13.63
CA LYS A 64 8.19 -5.99 14.97
C LYS A 64 7.39 -4.69 15.06
N GLU A 65 7.11 -4.07 13.92
CA GLU A 65 6.46 -2.76 13.82
C GLU A 65 4.99 -2.81 13.41
N MET A 66 4.39 -3.99 13.41
CA MET A 66 2.96 -4.15 13.10
C MET A 66 2.06 -3.70 14.26
N PHE A 67 0.93 -3.04 13.93
CA PHE A 67 -0.19 -2.84 14.86
C PHE A 67 -1.05 -4.10 14.83
N SER A 68 -0.90 -4.97 15.80
CA SER A 68 -1.61 -6.25 15.89
C SER A 68 -2.38 -6.39 17.20
N TRP A 69 -3.47 -7.17 17.16
CA TRP A 69 -4.30 -7.51 18.30
C TRP A 69 -5.00 -8.86 18.08
N GLU A 70 -5.51 -9.43 19.13
CA GLU A 70 -6.38 -10.60 19.07
C GLU A 70 -7.85 -10.15 19.11
N ASP A 71 -8.68 -10.70 18.21
CA ASP A 71 -10.11 -10.46 18.22
C ASP A 71 -10.81 -11.38 19.27
N PRO A 72 -12.10 -11.13 19.60
CA PRO A 72 -12.84 -11.98 20.56
C PRO A 72 -12.96 -13.46 20.13
N SER A 73 -12.70 -13.79 18.88
CA SER A 73 -12.73 -15.16 18.35
C SER A 73 -11.35 -15.84 18.37
N GLY A 74 -10.31 -15.16 18.87
CA GLY A 74 -8.94 -15.68 18.93
C GLY A 74 -8.12 -15.47 17.67
N ASN A 75 -8.65 -14.73 16.67
CA ASN A 75 -7.90 -14.45 15.46
C ASN A 75 -6.85 -13.36 15.72
N GLN A 76 -5.63 -13.59 15.23
CA GLN A 76 -4.56 -12.60 15.28
C GLN A 76 -4.66 -11.66 14.08
N LEU A 77 -5.09 -10.44 14.33
CA LEU A 77 -5.35 -9.41 13.32
C LEU A 77 -4.25 -8.35 13.32
N VAL A 78 -4.11 -7.67 12.19
CA VAL A 78 -3.11 -6.63 11.99
C VAL A 78 -3.65 -5.54 11.08
N LEU A 79 -3.28 -4.28 11.34
CA LEU A 79 -3.37 -3.23 10.33
C LEU A 79 -2.26 -3.43 9.31
N LYS A 80 -2.60 -3.52 8.03
CA LYS A 80 -1.65 -3.83 6.95
C LYS A 80 -0.44 -2.88 6.96
N PRO A 81 0.80 -3.41 7.06
CA PRO A 81 2.02 -2.62 7.08
C PRO A 81 2.64 -2.38 5.70
N GLU A 82 2.15 -3.13 4.69
CA GLU A 82 2.57 -3.08 3.28
C GLU A 82 1.44 -3.61 2.39
N MET A 83 1.59 -3.54 1.06
CA MET A 83 0.51 -3.87 0.13
C MET A 83 0.77 -5.10 -0.73
N THR A 84 2.01 -5.51 -0.94
CA THR A 84 2.33 -6.62 -1.84
C THR A 84 1.66 -7.93 -1.39
N ALA A 85 1.76 -8.29 -0.11
CA ALA A 85 1.14 -9.52 0.40
C ALA A 85 -0.39 -9.50 0.31
N PRO A 86 -1.13 -8.43 0.69
CA PRO A 86 -2.56 -8.31 0.44
C PRO A 86 -2.97 -8.41 -1.04
N VAL A 87 -2.19 -7.80 -1.95
CA VAL A 87 -2.47 -7.88 -3.39
C VAL A 87 -2.27 -9.30 -3.90
N VAL A 88 -1.18 -9.96 -3.54
CA VAL A 88 -0.91 -11.36 -3.93
C VAL A 88 -1.96 -12.30 -3.34
N ARG A 89 -2.38 -12.12 -2.09
CA ARG A 89 -3.48 -12.88 -1.49
C ARG A 89 -4.76 -12.72 -2.31
N ALA A 90 -5.15 -11.46 -2.62
CA ALA A 90 -6.35 -11.18 -3.40
C ALA A 90 -6.28 -11.77 -4.82
N TYR A 91 -5.12 -11.71 -5.47
CA TYR A 91 -4.86 -12.31 -6.77
C TYR A 91 -5.06 -13.84 -6.76
N ILE A 92 -4.57 -14.52 -5.72
CA ILE A 92 -4.71 -15.97 -5.56
C ILE A 92 -6.17 -16.32 -5.21
N GLU A 93 -6.76 -15.65 -4.23
CA GLU A 93 -8.10 -15.91 -3.71
C GLU A 93 -9.18 -15.70 -4.77
N SER A 94 -9.05 -14.67 -5.61
CA SER A 94 -9.96 -14.40 -6.71
C SER A 94 -9.80 -15.35 -7.90
N GLY A 95 -8.72 -16.13 -7.95
CA GLY A 95 -8.42 -17.01 -9.08
C GLY A 95 -7.92 -16.29 -10.33
N PHE A 96 -7.48 -15.03 -10.23
CA PHE A 96 -6.97 -14.24 -11.37
C PHE A 96 -5.80 -14.93 -12.07
N PHE A 97 -4.97 -15.67 -11.34
CA PHE A 97 -3.87 -16.45 -11.93
C PHE A 97 -4.33 -17.48 -12.99
N ARG A 98 -5.61 -17.86 -13.00
CA ARG A 98 -6.19 -18.77 -13.99
C ARG A 98 -6.82 -18.05 -15.19
N SER A 99 -7.31 -16.83 -14.99
CA SER A 99 -8.10 -16.09 -15.98
C SER A 99 -7.35 -14.95 -16.65
N LYS A 100 -6.31 -14.42 -15.98
CA LYS A 100 -5.49 -13.30 -16.46
C LYS A 100 -4.02 -13.74 -16.48
N PRO A 101 -3.45 -14.15 -17.63
CA PRO A 101 -2.03 -14.56 -17.75
C PRO A 101 -1.08 -13.47 -17.26
N LEU A 102 -1.39 -12.19 -17.55
CA LEU A 102 -0.73 -11.01 -17.01
C LEU A 102 -1.77 -10.18 -16.27
N CYS A 103 -1.58 -9.99 -14.97
CA CYS A 103 -2.44 -9.19 -14.12
C CYS A 103 -1.66 -7.95 -13.66
N LYS A 104 -2.10 -6.76 -14.10
CA LYS A 104 -1.46 -5.47 -13.82
C LYS A 104 -2.35 -4.69 -12.87
N LEU A 105 -1.89 -4.49 -11.64
CA LEU A 105 -2.66 -3.85 -10.57
C LEU A 105 -1.89 -2.66 -10.02
N PHE A 106 -2.61 -1.58 -9.69
CA PHE A 106 -2.06 -0.48 -8.88
C PHE A 106 -2.91 -0.23 -7.65
N TYR A 107 -2.31 0.38 -6.65
CA TYR A 107 -2.98 0.80 -5.43
C TYR A 107 -2.51 2.16 -4.94
N ILE A 108 -3.40 2.89 -4.28
CA ILE A 108 -3.11 4.11 -3.53
C ILE A 108 -3.82 3.94 -2.19
N ASP A 109 -3.08 3.56 -1.14
CA ASP A 109 -3.74 3.16 0.09
C ASP A 109 -2.96 3.55 1.36
N ALA A 110 -3.68 3.58 2.48
CA ALA A 110 -3.11 3.86 3.80
C ALA A 110 -2.50 2.60 4.40
N LEU A 111 -1.28 2.75 4.93
CA LEU A 111 -0.52 1.71 5.61
C LEU A 111 -0.19 2.12 7.03
N PHE A 112 0.12 1.15 7.89
CA PHE A 112 0.27 1.37 9.31
C PHE A 112 1.50 0.65 9.87
N ARG A 113 2.44 1.42 10.46
CA ARG A 113 3.62 0.87 11.14
C ARG A 113 3.80 1.51 12.50
N ARG A 114 4.09 0.71 13.53
CA ARG A 114 4.34 1.17 14.90
C ARG A 114 5.76 1.74 15.08
N GLU A 115 6.31 2.33 14.04
CA GLU A 115 7.63 2.95 14.05
C GLU A 115 7.72 4.11 15.05
N LYS A 116 8.94 4.41 15.49
CA LYS A 116 9.22 5.65 16.19
C LYS A 116 9.10 6.81 15.21
N PRO A 117 8.12 7.72 15.38
CA PRO A 117 7.89 8.79 14.43
C PRO A 117 9.09 9.73 14.30
N GLN A 118 9.51 9.99 13.08
CA GLN A 118 10.57 10.94 12.72
C GLN A 118 10.25 11.59 11.38
N LYS A 119 11.11 12.53 10.91
CA LYS A 119 10.91 13.18 9.62
C LYS A 119 10.88 12.12 8.50
N GLY A 120 9.81 12.09 7.71
CA GLY A 120 9.60 11.13 6.63
C GLY A 120 9.09 9.74 7.09
N ARG A 121 8.95 9.47 8.41
CA ARG A 121 8.38 8.21 8.91
C ARG A 121 7.20 8.50 9.83
N GLN A 122 6.03 8.04 9.41
CA GLN A 122 4.77 8.18 10.12
C GLN A 122 4.21 6.81 10.49
N ARG A 123 3.34 6.78 11.50
CA ARG A 123 2.63 5.56 11.91
C ARG A 123 1.48 5.20 10.97
N GLN A 124 0.88 6.21 10.35
CA GLN A 124 -0.02 6.08 9.22
C GLN A 124 0.58 6.87 8.06
N PHE A 125 0.78 6.22 6.95
CA PHE A 125 1.29 6.82 5.72
C PHE A 125 0.54 6.26 4.52
N HIS A 126 0.67 6.90 3.37
CA HIS A 126 0.08 6.39 2.13
C HIS A 126 1.19 5.88 1.22
N GLN A 127 0.87 4.85 0.50
CA GLN A 127 1.75 4.27 -0.51
C GLN A 127 0.99 4.17 -1.83
N PHE A 128 1.62 4.61 -2.89
CA PHE A 128 1.32 4.19 -4.24
C PHE A 128 2.23 3.03 -4.60
N GLY A 129 1.69 2.03 -5.29
CA GLY A 129 2.48 0.92 -5.82
C GLY A 129 1.78 0.26 -7.00
N ILE A 130 2.56 -0.49 -7.74
CA ILE A 130 2.11 -1.29 -8.88
C ILE A 130 2.64 -2.71 -8.74
N GLU A 131 1.81 -3.67 -9.12
CA GLU A 131 2.13 -5.09 -9.11
C GLU A 131 1.82 -5.66 -10.49
N ALA A 132 2.83 -6.24 -11.15
CA ALA A 132 2.69 -6.95 -12.42
C ALA A 132 2.91 -8.44 -12.14
N LEU A 133 1.84 -9.22 -12.19
CA LEU A 133 1.82 -10.61 -11.78
C LEU A 133 1.57 -11.52 -12.99
N GLY A 134 2.34 -12.61 -13.11
CA GLY A 134 2.12 -13.65 -14.13
C GLY A 134 3.00 -13.53 -15.38
N SER A 135 3.96 -12.61 -15.43
CA SER A 135 4.95 -12.54 -16.50
C SER A 135 6.37 -12.67 -15.94
N SER A 136 7.24 -13.36 -16.69
CA SER A 136 8.69 -13.41 -16.48
C SER A 136 9.46 -12.62 -17.52
N GLU A 137 8.77 -11.91 -18.41
CA GLU A 137 9.37 -11.19 -19.52
C GLU A 137 10.01 -9.88 -19.07
N VAL A 138 11.21 -9.60 -19.56
CA VAL A 138 12.00 -8.40 -19.22
C VAL A 138 11.27 -7.10 -19.60
N GLU A 139 10.44 -7.15 -20.63
CA GLU A 139 9.63 -6.03 -21.10
C GLU A 139 8.68 -5.54 -20.00
N GLN A 140 8.21 -6.43 -19.10
CA GLN A 140 7.37 -6.05 -17.99
C GLN A 140 8.16 -5.24 -16.93
N ASP A 141 9.41 -5.60 -16.68
CA ASP A 141 10.28 -4.83 -15.78
C ASP A 141 10.58 -3.43 -16.35
N VAL A 142 10.84 -3.36 -17.65
CA VAL A 142 11.04 -2.09 -18.36
C VAL A 142 9.79 -1.20 -18.27
N GLU A 143 8.60 -1.77 -18.45
CA GLU A 143 7.35 -1.04 -18.33
C GLU A 143 7.16 -0.44 -16.94
N VAL A 144 7.45 -1.23 -15.88
CA VAL A 144 7.38 -0.77 -14.48
C VAL A 144 8.31 0.43 -14.25
N ILE A 145 9.55 0.35 -14.73
CA ILE A 145 10.55 1.44 -14.63
C ILE A 145 10.09 2.68 -15.41
N LEU A 146 9.55 2.50 -16.61
CA LEU A 146 9.03 3.60 -17.41
C LEU A 146 7.85 4.30 -16.76
N LEU A 147 6.90 3.54 -16.19
CA LEU A 147 5.77 4.11 -15.47
C LEU A 147 6.24 4.90 -14.25
N ALA A 148 7.14 4.33 -13.44
CA ALA A 148 7.72 5.03 -12.29
C ALA A 148 8.41 6.33 -12.71
N THR A 149 9.21 6.31 -13.79
CA THR A 149 9.88 7.49 -14.32
C THR A 149 8.87 8.56 -14.78
N LYS A 150 7.83 8.16 -15.53
CA LYS A 150 6.77 9.09 -15.97
C LYS A 150 6.06 9.74 -14.78
N ILE A 151 5.71 8.96 -13.77
CA ILE A 151 5.07 9.47 -12.54
C ILE A 151 5.94 10.53 -11.88
N LEU A 152 7.22 10.24 -11.66
CA LEU A 152 8.15 11.19 -11.04
C LEU A 152 8.29 12.48 -11.87
N CYS A 153 8.38 12.38 -13.19
CA CYS A 153 8.42 13.56 -14.07
C CYS A 153 7.15 14.42 -14.02
N HIS A 154 5.98 13.82 -13.77
CA HIS A 154 4.72 14.57 -13.67
C HIS A 154 4.46 15.18 -12.28
N LEU A 155 5.09 14.63 -11.27
CA LEU A 155 4.99 15.16 -9.90
C LEU A 155 6.00 16.27 -9.60
N GLY A 156 7.02 16.46 -10.42
CA GLY A 156 8.05 17.51 -10.33
C GLY A 156 9.30 16.97 -9.66
#